data_e52b1ec6793c39b0f75265559aa73288
#
_entry.id   e52b1ec6793c39b0f75265559aa73288
#
_cell.length_a   1.000
_cell.length_b   1.000
_cell.length_c   1.000
_cell.angle_alpha   90.00
_cell.angle_beta   90.00
_cell.angle_gamma   90.00
#
_symmetry.space_group_name_H-M   'P 1'
#
loop_
_entity.id
_entity.type
_entity.pdbx_description
1 polymer ?
#
loop_
_entity_poly.entity_id
_entity_poly.type
_entity_poly.pdbx_seq_one_letter_code
_entity_poly.pdbx_strand_id
1 'polypeptide(L)'
;GGAIFWPKRFGPGQPVPNDLDWDLYLGPAPALPYDGDTGPHRFDIGELNWGQHHYDFIQWATGSDETGPVELFTADGCTNYKYTNGVTVFGRAYPGEPVGGDGGAVFVGTDGRIAVDRDALVSYPASAAREPLRPGEFHAYRSDSHSGNFLDCVRTQKRPICDAAIAHRAASALLLGGVEKQLGRPLRWDPVREEFPGDDEA
;
A
#
# COMPACT_ATOMS: atom_id res chain seq x y z
N GLY A 1 -2.49 11.18 -23.92
CA GLY A 1 -1.28 10.54 -23.45
C GLY A 1 -0.90 11.13 -22.11
N GLY A 2 -1.28 10.49 -21.01
CA GLY A 2 -0.93 10.92 -19.67
C GLY A 2 0.58 10.98 -19.53
N ALA A 3 1.09 12.09 -19.04
CA ALA A 3 2.49 12.21 -18.70
C ALA A 3 2.78 11.31 -17.52
N ILE A 4 3.43 10.19 -17.75
CA ILE A 4 3.98 9.39 -16.66
C ILE A 4 5.08 10.24 -16.04
N PHE A 5 4.87 10.63 -14.82
CA PHE A 5 5.79 11.46 -14.08
C PHE A 5 6.91 10.63 -13.48
N TRP A 6 7.89 10.41 -14.27
CA TRP A 6 9.19 10.11 -13.72
C TRP A 6 9.84 11.45 -13.38
N PRO A 7 10.21 11.69 -12.14
CA PRO A 7 10.81 12.96 -11.77
C PRO A 7 12.09 13.18 -12.57
N LYS A 8 12.48 14.42 -12.73
CA LYS A 8 13.69 14.94 -13.37
C LYS A 8 15.04 14.37 -12.82
N ARG A 9 15.05 13.12 -12.36
CA ARG A 9 16.20 12.46 -11.72
C ARG A 9 17.04 11.63 -12.65
N PHE A 10 16.66 11.55 -13.95
CA PHE A 10 17.48 10.79 -14.90
C PHE A 10 18.61 11.67 -15.41
N GLY A 11 19.81 11.21 -15.15
CA GLY A 11 21.01 11.77 -15.72
C GLY A 11 21.09 11.56 -17.24
N PRO A 12 22.10 12.14 -17.89
CA PRO A 12 22.37 11.84 -19.29
C PRO A 12 22.62 10.34 -19.48
N GLY A 13 22.07 9.77 -20.54
CA GLY A 13 22.24 8.35 -20.85
C GLY A 13 23.71 7.95 -20.93
N GLN A 14 24.02 6.79 -20.39
CA GLN A 14 25.35 6.18 -20.39
C GLN A 14 25.26 4.82 -21.13
N PRO A 15 26.39 4.27 -21.58
CA PRO A 15 26.41 2.90 -22.09
C PRO A 15 25.97 1.91 -21.02
N VAL A 16 25.07 1.01 -21.40
CA VAL A 16 24.62 -0.08 -20.51
C VAL A 16 25.80 -1.05 -20.31
N PRO A 17 26.11 -1.46 -19.07
CA PRO A 17 27.11 -2.49 -18.81
C PRO A 17 26.80 -3.80 -19.52
N ASN A 18 27.83 -4.52 -19.98
CA ASN A 18 27.64 -5.76 -20.76
C ASN A 18 26.97 -6.91 -19.98
N ASP A 19 27.01 -6.84 -18.66
CA ASP A 19 26.44 -7.79 -17.72
C ASP A 19 25.06 -7.39 -17.20
N LEU A 20 24.50 -6.27 -17.68
CA LEU A 20 23.18 -5.79 -17.33
C LEU A 20 22.24 -5.86 -18.53
N ASP A 21 21.19 -6.66 -18.39
CA ASP A 21 20.05 -6.61 -19.33
C ASP A 21 19.12 -5.47 -18.92
N TRP A 22 19.34 -4.31 -19.53
CA TRP A 22 18.61 -3.08 -19.20
C TRP A 22 17.12 -3.16 -19.56
N ASP A 23 16.79 -3.86 -20.62
CA ASP A 23 15.41 -4.05 -21.07
C ASP A 23 14.62 -4.92 -20.07
N LEU A 24 15.25 -6.03 -19.65
CA LEU A 24 14.68 -6.88 -18.60
C LEU A 24 14.56 -6.15 -17.25
N TYR A 25 15.55 -5.31 -16.92
CA TYR A 25 15.51 -4.52 -15.69
C TYR A 25 14.37 -3.49 -15.70
N LEU A 26 14.12 -2.83 -16.82
CA LEU A 26 13.00 -1.90 -16.98
C LEU A 26 11.65 -2.62 -16.89
N GLY A 27 11.56 -3.85 -17.38
CA GLY A 27 10.31 -4.60 -17.40
C GLY A 27 9.19 -3.83 -18.09
N PRO A 28 8.01 -3.67 -17.48
CA PRO A 28 6.88 -2.95 -18.06
C PRO A 28 7.00 -1.41 -17.96
N ALA A 29 8.06 -0.89 -17.34
CA ALA A 29 8.27 0.55 -17.25
C ALA A 29 8.59 1.17 -18.62
N PRO A 30 8.33 2.47 -18.82
CA PRO A 30 8.72 3.15 -20.06
C PRO A 30 10.21 3.02 -20.33
N ALA A 31 10.58 2.91 -21.61
CA ALA A 31 11.97 2.86 -22.04
C ALA A 31 12.69 4.16 -21.61
N LEU A 32 13.66 4.03 -20.75
CA LEU A 32 14.47 5.12 -20.21
C LEU A 32 15.93 4.86 -20.49
N PRO A 33 16.74 5.92 -20.75
CA PRO A 33 18.17 5.74 -20.89
C PRO A 33 18.79 5.26 -19.58
N TYR A 34 19.76 4.36 -19.68
CA TYR A 34 20.60 4.01 -18.54
C TYR A 34 21.48 5.20 -18.17
N ASP A 35 21.51 5.58 -16.91
CA ASP A 35 22.30 6.72 -16.41
C ASP A 35 23.31 6.34 -15.30
N GLY A 36 23.54 5.03 -15.14
CA GLY A 36 24.47 4.50 -14.14
C GLY A 36 23.79 4.11 -12.82
N ASP A 37 22.51 4.43 -12.64
CA ASP A 37 21.77 4.09 -11.43
C ASP A 37 20.87 2.88 -11.67
N THR A 38 21.06 1.83 -10.87
CA THR A 38 20.21 0.64 -10.80
C THR A 38 19.60 0.48 -9.42
N GLY A 39 19.55 1.55 -8.64
CA GLY A 39 18.97 1.54 -7.31
C GLY A 39 17.48 1.18 -7.30
N PRO A 40 17.00 0.47 -6.29
CA PRO A 40 15.61 0.04 -6.19
C PRO A 40 14.62 1.21 -6.12
N HIS A 41 15.09 2.41 -5.81
CA HIS A 41 14.27 3.63 -5.72
C HIS A 41 14.01 4.31 -7.06
N ARG A 42 14.59 3.80 -8.13
CA ARG A 42 14.52 4.46 -9.43
C ARG A 42 13.11 4.48 -10.02
N PHE A 43 12.37 3.41 -9.81
CA PHE A 43 10.98 3.26 -10.25
C PHE A 43 9.98 3.38 -9.09
N ASP A 44 10.51 3.65 -7.93
CA ASP A 44 9.73 3.89 -6.73
C ASP A 44 9.13 5.30 -6.82
N ILE A 45 7.83 5.38 -6.91
CA ILE A 45 7.10 6.63 -6.81
C ILE A 45 6.96 7.03 -5.34
N GLY A 46 8.06 6.97 -4.65
CA GLY A 46 8.27 7.51 -3.31
C GLY A 46 8.19 6.47 -2.20
N GLU A 47 7.08 5.81 -1.96
CA GLU A 47 6.87 5.07 -0.71
C GLU A 47 6.61 3.57 -0.88
N LEU A 48 6.71 3.04 -2.11
CA LEU A 48 6.41 1.64 -2.40
C LEU A 48 7.23 0.65 -1.57
N ASN A 49 8.47 0.98 -1.24
CA ASN A 49 9.37 0.07 -0.57
C ASN A 49 8.83 -0.42 0.79
N TRP A 50 8.45 0.49 1.68
CA TRP A 50 7.86 0.15 2.98
C TRP A 50 6.35 0.39 3.02
N GLY A 51 5.85 1.38 2.32
CA GLY A 51 4.46 1.79 2.34
C GLY A 51 3.49 0.68 1.99
N GLN A 52 3.80 -0.16 1.02
CA GLN A 52 2.96 -1.28 0.63
C GLN A 52 2.68 -2.28 1.78
N HIS A 53 3.66 -2.52 2.67
CA HIS A 53 3.44 -3.38 3.83
C HIS A 53 2.42 -2.80 4.80
N HIS A 54 2.37 -1.46 4.91
CA HIS A 54 1.43 -0.79 5.79
C HIS A 54 0.03 -0.73 5.18
N TYR A 55 -0.07 -0.46 3.88
CA TYR A 55 -1.36 -0.50 3.19
C TYR A 55 -1.94 -1.91 3.14
N ASP A 56 -1.11 -2.94 3.01
CA ASP A 56 -1.53 -4.34 3.07
C ASP A 56 -2.25 -4.64 4.39
N PHE A 57 -1.59 -4.41 5.52
CA PHE A 57 -2.24 -4.71 6.79
C PHE A 57 -3.39 -3.74 7.14
N ILE A 58 -3.40 -2.50 6.66
CA ILE A 58 -4.52 -1.58 6.83
C ILE A 58 -5.74 -2.10 6.06
N GLN A 59 -5.60 -2.48 4.81
CA GLN A 59 -6.70 -3.04 4.01
C GLN A 59 -7.24 -4.34 4.64
N TRP A 60 -6.34 -5.21 5.04
CA TRP A 60 -6.67 -6.44 5.72
C TRP A 60 -7.44 -6.21 7.04
N ALA A 61 -6.93 -5.36 7.93
CA ALA A 61 -7.58 -5.06 9.22
C ALA A 61 -8.92 -4.34 9.07
N THR A 62 -9.15 -3.67 7.96
CA THR A 62 -10.41 -2.96 7.66
C THR A 62 -11.36 -3.76 6.78
N GLY A 63 -11.02 -5.02 6.45
CA GLY A 63 -11.82 -5.88 5.59
C GLY A 63 -11.86 -5.42 4.13
N SER A 64 -10.78 -4.80 3.65
CA SER A 64 -10.71 -4.18 2.32
C SER A 64 -9.79 -4.93 1.34
N ASP A 65 -9.37 -6.15 1.64
CA ASP A 65 -8.47 -6.96 0.81
C ASP A 65 -8.96 -7.21 -0.62
N GLU A 66 -10.27 -7.28 -0.80
CA GLU A 66 -10.88 -7.55 -2.10
C GLU A 66 -11.35 -6.28 -2.83
N THR A 67 -10.91 -5.10 -2.36
CA THR A 67 -11.27 -3.81 -2.93
C THR A 67 -10.13 -2.80 -2.75
N GLY A 68 -10.42 -1.53 -3.03
CA GLY A 68 -9.50 -0.42 -2.83
C GLY A 68 -10.24 0.86 -2.41
N PRO A 69 -9.52 1.95 -2.26
CA PRO A 69 -10.13 3.25 -2.04
C PRO A 69 -10.99 3.66 -3.24
N VAL A 70 -12.04 4.44 -3.01
CA VAL A 70 -12.91 4.98 -4.08
C VAL A 70 -12.77 6.49 -4.25
N GLU A 71 -12.19 7.16 -3.28
CA GLU A 71 -11.89 8.59 -3.34
C GLU A 71 -10.56 8.86 -2.64
N LEU A 72 -9.75 9.71 -3.26
CA LEU A 72 -8.49 10.19 -2.72
C LEU A 72 -8.56 11.72 -2.64
N PHE A 73 -8.05 12.30 -1.55
CA PHE A 73 -8.04 13.73 -1.36
C PHE A 73 -6.96 14.18 -0.39
N THR A 74 -6.36 15.32 -0.64
CA THR A 74 -5.41 15.94 0.29
C THR A 74 -6.16 16.72 1.37
N ALA A 75 -5.82 16.44 2.63
CA ALA A 75 -6.18 17.28 3.77
C ALA A 75 -5.02 17.27 4.78
N ASP A 76 -4.78 18.41 5.42
CA ASP A 76 -3.68 18.60 6.38
C ASP A 76 -2.29 18.24 5.79
N GLY A 77 -2.11 18.45 4.49
CA GLY A 77 -0.85 18.18 3.78
C GLY A 77 -0.57 16.70 3.48
N CYS A 78 -1.53 15.81 3.74
CA CYS A 78 -1.42 14.38 3.49
C CYS A 78 -2.54 13.88 2.59
N THR A 79 -2.25 12.88 1.76
CA THR A 79 -3.28 12.17 1.00
C THR A 79 -4.09 11.27 1.94
N ASN A 80 -5.40 11.30 1.78
CA ASN A 80 -6.35 10.50 2.54
C ASN A 80 -7.20 9.67 1.57
N TYR A 81 -7.73 8.56 2.06
CA TYR A 81 -8.37 7.53 1.24
C TYR A 81 -9.72 7.16 1.85
N LYS A 82 -10.79 7.25 1.07
CA LYS A 82 -12.11 6.75 1.49
C LYS A 82 -12.41 5.41 0.82
N TYR A 83 -13.00 4.52 1.59
CA TYR A 83 -13.45 3.19 1.16
C TYR A 83 -14.98 3.11 1.18
N THR A 84 -15.53 2.21 0.37
CA THR A 84 -17.00 2.01 0.30
C THR A 84 -17.61 1.49 1.59
N ASN A 85 -16.84 0.81 2.43
CA ASN A 85 -17.27 0.31 3.74
C ASN A 85 -17.34 1.39 4.83
N GLY A 86 -17.10 2.66 4.48
CA GLY A 86 -17.14 3.80 5.40
C GLY A 86 -15.82 4.11 6.11
N VAL A 87 -14.79 3.28 5.91
CA VAL A 87 -13.46 3.56 6.45
C VAL A 87 -12.83 4.74 5.72
N THR A 88 -12.16 5.60 6.48
CA THR A 88 -11.25 6.62 5.93
C THR A 88 -9.86 6.39 6.50
N VAL A 89 -8.89 6.24 5.62
CA VAL A 89 -7.47 6.16 5.98
C VAL A 89 -6.86 7.56 5.85
N PHE A 90 -6.25 8.04 6.92
CA PHE A 90 -5.55 9.32 6.96
C PHE A 90 -4.05 9.06 6.83
N GLY A 91 -3.40 9.64 5.84
CA GLY A 91 -1.97 9.51 5.56
C GLY A 91 -1.08 10.27 6.54
N ARG A 92 -1.49 10.37 7.82
CA ARG A 92 -0.76 11.06 8.88
C ARG A 92 -0.77 10.28 10.18
N ALA A 93 0.23 10.51 11.01
CA ALA A 93 0.26 9.96 12.36
C ALA A 93 -0.95 10.41 13.20
N TYR A 94 -1.43 9.53 14.07
CA TYR A 94 -2.47 9.89 15.02
C TYR A 94 -1.89 10.78 16.14
N PRO A 95 -2.49 11.95 16.42
CA PRO A 95 -1.93 12.89 17.36
C PRO A 95 -1.76 12.31 18.78
N GLY A 96 -0.55 12.41 19.32
CA GLY A 96 -0.24 11.98 20.69
C GLY A 96 -0.11 10.47 20.90
N GLU A 97 -0.18 9.67 19.83
CA GLU A 97 0.04 8.22 19.92
C GLU A 97 1.42 7.88 19.33
N PRO A 98 2.36 7.40 20.15
CA PRO A 98 3.71 7.06 19.68
C PRO A 98 3.76 5.74 18.91
N VAL A 99 2.82 4.81 19.18
CA VAL A 99 2.73 3.53 18.46
C VAL A 99 1.96 3.72 17.18
N GLY A 100 2.44 3.12 16.08
CA GLY A 100 1.81 3.23 14.78
C GLY A 100 2.22 4.47 13.97
N GLY A 101 3.18 5.27 14.46
CA GLY A 101 3.70 6.44 13.75
C GLY A 101 4.67 6.10 12.63
N ASP A 102 5.71 5.35 12.96
CA ASP A 102 6.77 4.98 12.01
C ASP A 102 6.58 3.54 11.51
N GLY A 103 5.72 3.38 10.55
CA GLY A 103 5.52 2.09 9.89
C GLY A 103 4.46 1.21 10.54
N GLY A 104 3.50 1.83 11.21
CA GLY A 104 2.33 1.19 11.77
C GLY A 104 1.04 1.90 11.39
N ALA A 105 -0.02 1.67 12.16
CA ALA A 105 -1.29 2.37 12.03
C ALA A 105 -2.03 2.49 13.37
N VAL A 106 -2.93 3.47 13.44
CA VAL A 106 -3.89 3.60 14.54
C VAL A 106 -5.29 3.41 13.96
N PHE A 107 -5.96 2.35 14.40
CA PHE A 107 -7.34 2.07 14.07
C PHE A 107 -8.25 2.70 15.10
N VAL A 108 -9.14 3.57 14.67
CA VAL A 108 -10.09 4.27 15.55
C VAL A 108 -11.49 3.78 15.25
N GLY A 109 -12.10 3.14 16.22
CA GLY A 109 -13.48 2.66 16.16
C GLY A 109 -14.39 3.44 17.13
N THR A 110 -15.66 3.07 17.15
CA THR A 110 -16.68 3.67 18.04
C THR A 110 -16.40 3.38 19.52
N ASP A 111 -15.83 2.23 19.84
CA ASP A 111 -15.65 1.73 21.20
C ASP A 111 -14.21 1.89 21.70
N GLY A 112 -13.32 2.45 20.87
CA GLY A 112 -11.94 2.66 21.27
C GLY A 112 -11.00 2.76 20.09
N ARG A 113 -9.71 2.60 20.38
CA ARG A 113 -8.67 2.58 19.35
C ARG A 113 -7.62 1.51 19.63
N ILE A 114 -7.00 1.04 18.58
CA ILE A 114 -5.84 0.12 18.61
C ILE A 114 -4.73 0.77 17.81
N ALA A 115 -3.57 0.90 18.43
CA ALA A 115 -2.34 1.32 17.78
C ALA A 115 -1.42 0.11 17.63
N VAL A 116 -0.89 -0.10 16.46
CA VAL A 116 -0.03 -1.23 16.12
C VAL A 116 1.13 -0.79 15.24
N ASP A 117 2.30 -1.30 15.54
CA ASP A 117 3.48 -1.28 14.69
C ASP A 117 4.20 -2.64 14.78
N ARG A 118 5.44 -2.72 14.28
CA ARG A 118 6.18 -3.98 14.21
C ARG A 118 6.49 -4.59 15.59
N ASP A 119 6.63 -3.78 16.60
CA ASP A 119 7.13 -4.20 17.92
C ASP A 119 6.12 -3.99 19.05
N ALA A 120 5.03 -3.27 18.76
CA ALA A 120 4.07 -2.90 19.79
C ALA A 120 2.62 -2.98 19.33
N LEU A 121 1.73 -3.36 20.26
CA LEU A 121 0.30 -3.27 20.13
C LEU A 121 -0.26 -2.67 21.43
N VAL A 122 -0.95 -1.55 21.27
CA VAL A 122 -1.56 -0.83 22.39
C VAL A 122 -3.02 -0.58 22.08
N SER A 123 -3.90 -0.72 23.06
CA SER A 123 -5.34 -0.46 22.87
C SER A 123 -5.92 0.41 23.97
N TYR A 124 -6.97 1.14 23.64
CA TYR A 124 -7.76 2.00 24.52
C TYR A 124 -9.25 1.75 24.28
N PRO A 125 -9.95 1.09 25.26
CA PRO A 125 -9.42 0.59 26.55
C PRO A 125 -8.40 -0.54 26.36
N ALA A 126 -7.56 -0.76 27.37
CA ALA A 126 -6.52 -1.78 27.33
C ALA A 126 -7.07 -3.21 27.22
N SER A 127 -8.32 -3.42 27.57
CA SER A 127 -9.04 -4.70 27.43
C SER A 127 -9.30 -5.07 25.98
N ALA A 128 -9.44 -4.12 25.07
CA ALA A 128 -9.80 -4.37 23.67
C ALA A 128 -8.80 -5.30 22.95
N ALA A 129 -7.51 -5.17 23.25
CA ALA A 129 -6.48 -6.04 22.67
C ALA A 129 -6.26 -7.36 23.45
N ARG A 130 -6.86 -7.53 24.62
CA ARG A 130 -6.67 -8.69 25.50
C ARG A 130 -7.86 -9.64 25.55
N GLU A 131 -9.00 -9.20 25.08
CA GLU A 131 -10.18 -10.04 25.05
C GLU A 131 -10.03 -11.08 23.92
N PRO A 132 -10.25 -12.38 24.23
CA PRO A 132 -10.23 -13.38 23.16
C PRO A 132 -11.38 -13.11 22.19
N LEU A 133 -11.11 -13.30 20.91
CA LEU A 133 -12.11 -13.21 19.86
C LEU A 133 -13.24 -14.22 20.12
N ARG A 134 -14.48 -13.81 19.88
CA ARG A 134 -15.65 -14.64 20.07
C ARG A 134 -15.83 -15.59 18.86
N PRO A 135 -16.48 -16.75 19.06
CA PRO A 135 -16.90 -17.57 17.94
C PRO A 135 -17.76 -16.75 16.96
N GLY A 136 -17.41 -16.73 15.67
CA GLY A 136 -18.09 -15.98 14.63
C GLY A 136 -17.55 -14.58 14.35
N GLU A 137 -16.61 -14.07 15.14
CA GLU A 137 -15.84 -12.88 14.80
C GLU A 137 -14.78 -13.21 13.74
N PHE A 138 -14.30 -12.18 13.08
CA PHE A 138 -13.25 -12.34 12.07
C PHE A 138 -11.96 -12.84 12.71
N HIS A 139 -11.46 -13.94 12.20
CA HIS A 139 -10.17 -14.49 12.59
C HIS A 139 -9.22 -14.37 11.39
N ALA A 140 -8.10 -13.72 11.62
CA ALA A 140 -7.06 -13.62 10.63
C ALA A 140 -6.54 -15.01 10.20
N TYR A 141 -6.16 -15.13 8.93
CA TYR A 141 -5.49 -16.33 8.43
C TYR A 141 -4.19 -16.56 9.22
N ARG A 142 -4.14 -17.66 9.98
CA ARG A 142 -2.98 -17.95 10.81
C ARG A 142 -1.80 -18.40 9.96
N SER A 143 -0.69 -17.67 10.10
CA SER A 143 0.60 -18.04 9.50
C SER A 143 1.73 -17.69 10.47
N ASP A 144 2.45 -18.72 10.90
CA ASP A 144 3.58 -18.59 11.83
C ASP A 144 4.92 -18.46 11.07
N SER A 145 4.90 -18.61 9.75
CA SER A 145 6.09 -18.50 8.90
C SER A 145 5.72 -18.05 7.50
N HIS A 146 6.24 -16.90 7.09
CA HIS A 146 6.02 -16.33 5.76
C HIS A 146 6.49 -17.28 4.65
N SER A 147 7.75 -17.73 4.71
CA SER A 147 8.30 -18.67 3.73
C SER A 147 7.62 -20.05 3.80
N GLY A 148 7.26 -20.51 5.00
CA GLY A 148 6.51 -21.76 5.19
C GLY A 148 5.14 -21.69 4.54
N ASN A 149 4.40 -20.61 4.74
CA ASN A 149 3.10 -20.39 4.09
C ASN A 149 3.22 -20.43 2.55
N PHE A 150 4.20 -19.74 1.99
CA PHE A 150 4.45 -19.77 0.55
C PHE A 150 4.69 -21.20 0.03
N LEU A 151 5.63 -21.93 0.65
CA LEU A 151 5.96 -23.29 0.22
C LEU A 151 4.79 -24.27 0.37
N ASP A 152 4.01 -24.14 1.44
CA ASP A 152 2.84 -24.98 1.65
C ASP A 152 1.73 -24.66 0.64
N CYS A 153 1.55 -23.40 0.30
CA CYS A 153 0.60 -23.00 -0.74
C CYS A 153 1.02 -23.48 -2.13
N VAL A 154 2.32 -23.48 -2.44
CA VAL A 154 2.84 -24.09 -3.68
C VAL A 154 2.53 -25.58 -3.75
N ARG A 155 2.73 -26.32 -2.64
CA ARG A 155 2.45 -27.78 -2.58
C ARG A 155 0.96 -28.09 -2.62
N THR A 156 0.16 -27.31 -1.94
CA THR A 156 -1.28 -27.59 -1.74
C THR A 156 -2.18 -26.89 -2.73
N GLN A 157 -1.63 -25.96 -3.53
CA GLN A 157 -2.37 -25.10 -4.47
C GLN A 157 -3.47 -24.26 -3.75
N LYS A 158 -3.25 -23.96 -2.47
CA LYS A 158 -4.12 -23.07 -1.71
C LYS A 158 -3.67 -21.63 -1.86
N ARG A 159 -4.60 -20.72 -1.62
CA ARG A 159 -4.33 -19.28 -1.61
C ARG A 159 -3.43 -18.93 -0.41
N PRO A 160 -2.31 -18.23 -0.61
CA PRO A 160 -1.47 -17.75 0.49
C PRO A 160 -2.16 -16.60 1.23
N ILE A 161 -1.62 -16.25 2.41
CA ILE A 161 -2.16 -15.18 3.25
C ILE A 161 -2.18 -13.82 2.53
N CYS A 162 -1.18 -13.57 1.69
CA CYS A 162 -1.13 -12.41 0.81
C CYS A 162 -0.79 -12.93 -0.60
N ASP A 163 -1.79 -13.05 -1.43
CA ASP A 163 -1.60 -13.43 -2.84
C ASP A 163 -1.30 -12.21 -3.71
N ALA A 164 -1.01 -12.46 -4.99
CA ALA A 164 -0.69 -11.40 -5.93
C ALA A 164 -1.82 -10.37 -6.09
N ALA A 165 -3.08 -10.76 -5.95
CA ALA A 165 -4.21 -9.84 -6.08
C ALA A 165 -4.34 -8.93 -4.85
N ILE A 166 -4.15 -9.46 -3.64
CA ILE A 166 -4.10 -8.67 -2.41
C ILE A 166 -2.92 -7.69 -2.46
N ALA A 167 -1.72 -8.20 -2.80
CA ALA A 167 -0.53 -7.37 -2.89
C ALA A 167 -0.66 -6.27 -3.95
N HIS A 168 -1.28 -6.56 -5.09
CA HIS A 168 -1.58 -5.59 -6.14
C HIS A 168 -2.47 -4.47 -5.62
N ARG A 169 -3.57 -4.79 -4.92
CA ARG A 169 -4.48 -3.77 -4.39
C ARG A 169 -3.84 -2.89 -3.31
N ALA A 170 -3.02 -3.49 -2.46
CA ALA A 170 -2.26 -2.74 -1.46
C ALA A 170 -1.26 -1.77 -2.12
N ALA A 171 -0.53 -2.23 -3.12
CA ALA A 171 0.38 -1.39 -3.90
C ALA A 171 -0.38 -0.31 -4.68
N SER A 172 -1.51 -0.65 -5.30
CA SER A 172 -2.35 0.31 -6.03
C SER A 172 -2.84 1.44 -5.13
N ALA A 173 -3.30 1.16 -3.92
CA ALA A 173 -3.74 2.20 -2.99
C ALA A 173 -2.62 3.23 -2.74
N LEU A 174 -1.40 2.77 -2.54
CA LEU A 174 -0.24 3.64 -2.34
C LEU A 174 0.10 4.45 -3.59
N LEU A 175 0.12 3.81 -4.76
CA LEU A 175 0.42 4.45 -6.05
C LEU A 175 -0.60 5.53 -6.40
N LEU A 176 -1.87 5.27 -6.17
CA LEU A 176 -2.97 6.22 -6.36
C LEU A 176 -2.77 7.49 -5.53
N GLY A 177 -2.23 7.36 -4.30
CA GLY A 177 -1.84 8.50 -3.49
C GLY A 177 -0.77 9.37 -4.13
N GLY A 178 0.18 8.75 -4.84
CA GLY A 178 1.18 9.45 -5.64
C GLY A 178 0.54 10.25 -6.78
N VAL A 179 -0.42 9.67 -7.49
CA VAL A 179 -1.17 10.34 -8.58
C VAL A 179 -1.96 11.53 -8.05
N GLU A 180 -2.71 11.34 -6.95
CA GLU A 180 -3.49 12.42 -6.31
C GLU A 180 -2.60 13.60 -5.90
N LYS A 181 -1.49 13.31 -5.23
CA LYS A 181 -0.53 14.32 -4.80
C LYS A 181 0.06 15.11 -5.96
N GLN A 182 0.28 14.44 -7.07
CA GLN A 182 0.85 15.05 -8.27
C GLN A 182 -0.14 15.94 -9.01
N LEU A 183 -1.39 15.50 -9.16
CA LEU A 183 -2.44 16.28 -9.78
C LEU A 183 -2.95 17.40 -8.87
N GLY A 184 -2.72 17.30 -7.56
CA GLY A 184 -3.07 18.32 -6.58
C GLY A 184 -4.57 18.54 -6.43
N ARG A 185 -5.37 17.54 -6.74
CA ARG A 185 -6.83 17.58 -6.65
C ARG A 185 -7.42 16.23 -6.26
N PRO A 186 -8.61 16.21 -5.63
CA PRO A 186 -9.29 14.97 -5.31
C PRO A 186 -9.54 14.11 -6.56
N LEU A 187 -9.40 12.79 -6.39
CA LEU A 187 -9.62 11.80 -7.44
C LEU A 187 -10.70 10.81 -7.03
N ARG A 188 -11.43 10.31 -8.00
CA ARG A 188 -12.32 9.16 -7.85
C ARG A 188 -11.69 7.96 -8.55
N TRP A 189 -11.71 6.82 -7.89
CA TRP A 189 -11.15 5.58 -8.39
C TRP A 189 -12.21 4.48 -8.39
N ASP A 190 -12.25 3.70 -9.44
CA ASP A 190 -13.03 2.46 -9.50
C ASP A 190 -12.07 1.28 -9.23
N PRO A 191 -12.07 0.69 -8.03
CA PRO A 191 -11.14 -0.38 -7.68
C PRO A 191 -11.45 -1.72 -8.36
N VAL A 192 -12.59 -1.85 -9.03
CA VAL A 192 -12.98 -3.05 -9.79
C VAL A 192 -12.49 -2.95 -11.23
N ARG A 193 -12.65 -1.78 -11.85
CA ARG A 193 -12.23 -1.51 -13.23
C ARG A 193 -10.79 -1.03 -13.33
N GLU A 194 -10.25 -0.58 -12.20
CA GLU A 194 -8.92 0.02 -12.11
C GLU A 194 -8.75 1.23 -13.05
N GLU A 195 -9.71 2.13 -12.95
CA GLU A 195 -9.74 3.36 -13.77
C GLU A 195 -10.21 4.58 -12.96
N PHE A 196 -9.92 5.74 -13.46
CA PHE A 196 -10.46 7.01 -12.96
C PHE A 196 -11.69 7.40 -13.80
N PRO A 197 -12.93 7.16 -13.32
CA PRO A 197 -14.11 7.31 -14.16
C PRO A 197 -14.33 8.74 -14.64
N GLY A 198 -14.24 8.96 -15.96
CA GLY A 198 -14.43 10.27 -16.57
C GLY A 198 -13.28 11.27 -16.34
N ASP A 199 -12.09 10.77 -16.02
CA ASP A 199 -10.89 11.58 -15.75
C ASP A 199 -9.70 11.06 -16.58
N ASP A 200 -9.61 11.52 -17.82
CA ASP A 200 -8.56 11.10 -18.77
C ASP A 200 -7.16 11.67 -18.44
N GLU A 201 -7.07 12.58 -17.47
CA GLU A 201 -5.79 13.16 -17.01
C GLU A 201 -5.14 12.31 -15.92
N ALA A 202 -5.94 11.64 -15.11
CA ALA A 202 -5.48 10.78 -14.04
C ALA A 202 -5.24 9.35 -14.53
#